data_18c6f558fa5b1b9eb4e9047047b1575f
#
_entry.id   18c6f558fa5b1b9eb4e9047047b1575f
#
_cell.length_a   1.000
_cell.length_b   1.000
_cell.length_c   1.000
_cell.angle_alpha   90.00
_cell.angle_beta   90.00
_cell.angle_gamma   90.00
#
_symmetry.space_group_name_H-M   'P 1'
#
loop_
_entity.id
_entity.type
_entity.pdbx_description
1 polymer ?
#
loop_
_entity_poly.entity_id
_entity_poly.type
_entity_poly.pdbx_seq_one_letter_code
_entity_poly.pdbx_strand_id
1 'polypeptide(L)'
;MDRLDYFERGKELYNGKRYEEAAEHFLLSIVKERSNVSRAWLANCYEYGLGVEKNLHMAKDLYHVSYNNIRHSQRNTNFCAWVQERLEQLKDVADCNSMCRFIDNIGNVKVIKSLNGPESPQLRYNINETVVSGDLKDTFAELFHFAEENIPRINKEWTCDSKNRFHDGYTLDTHHFRLLVTRGGSDSYTTRLDGRDCYVTFPKNANLNYIYVQETILKKVKEVIFKRAQVVIPQVLQRVSERINAQYRNCIVVKALRGFWALYDFDTHDVTFCAGCVQLPEKSLEALCIHELTHSFVRGHDKDFHDKMLELGGQEMCDLDNNLWKEKNWLYLDM
;
A
#
# COMPACT_ATOMS: atom_id res chain seq x y z
N MET A 1 -6.63 -24.17 -36.41
CA MET A 1 -5.91 -23.72 -35.20
C MET A 1 -6.20 -24.77 -34.15
N ASP A 2 -5.26 -25.70 -33.93
CA ASP A 2 -5.45 -26.80 -32.99
C ASP A 2 -5.67 -26.22 -31.59
N ARG A 3 -6.76 -26.64 -30.96
CA ARG A 3 -7.08 -26.25 -29.58
C ARG A 3 -5.96 -26.84 -28.70
N LEU A 4 -5.11 -25.98 -28.15
CA LEU A 4 -4.07 -26.41 -27.22
C LEU A 4 -4.78 -27.08 -26.03
N ASP A 5 -4.62 -28.40 -25.89
CA ASP A 5 -5.07 -29.14 -24.74
C ASP A 5 -4.00 -29.03 -23.65
N TYR A 6 -4.18 -28.02 -22.78
CA TYR A 6 -3.23 -27.74 -21.72
C TYR A 6 -3.08 -28.91 -20.75
N PHE A 7 -4.16 -29.68 -20.53
CA PHE A 7 -4.12 -30.83 -19.63
C PHE A 7 -3.25 -31.97 -20.20
N GLU A 8 -3.47 -32.38 -21.45
CA GLU A 8 -2.68 -33.47 -22.05
C GLU A 8 -1.21 -33.04 -22.17
N ARG A 9 -0.94 -31.79 -22.51
CA ARG A 9 0.43 -31.27 -22.52
C ARG A 9 1.07 -31.30 -21.14
N GLY A 10 0.34 -30.90 -20.09
CA GLY A 10 0.78 -30.99 -18.70
C GLY A 10 1.13 -32.43 -18.30
N LYS A 11 0.33 -33.42 -18.69
CA LYS A 11 0.59 -34.84 -18.44
C LYS A 11 1.86 -35.35 -19.15
N GLU A 12 2.07 -34.98 -20.42
CA GLU A 12 3.28 -35.31 -21.14
C GLU A 12 4.53 -34.79 -20.42
N LEU A 13 4.51 -33.55 -20.01
CA LEU A 13 5.58 -32.87 -19.28
C LEU A 13 5.81 -33.52 -17.91
N TYR A 14 4.75 -33.86 -17.19
CA TYR A 14 4.81 -34.51 -15.89
C TYR A 14 5.48 -35.91 -16.03
N ASN A 15 5.05 -36.71 -17.02
CA ASN A 15 5.63 -38.02 -17.31
C ASN A 15 7.11 -37.90 -17.76
N GLY A 16 7.44 -36.82 -18.43
CA GLY A 16 8.83 -36.47 -18.82
C GLY A 16 9.67 -35.86 -17.69
N LYS A 17 9.13 -35.78 -16.46
CA LYS A 17 9.75 -35.18 -15.26
C LYS A 17 10.08 -33.68 -15.40
N ARG A 18 9.45 -32.99 -16.32
CA ARG A 18 9.52 -31.52 -16.48
C ARG A 18 8.42 -30.89 -15.63
N TYR A 19 8.58 -31.04 -14.30
CA TYR A 19 7.50 -30.75 -13.35
C TYR A 19 7.10 -29.29 -13.27
N GLU A 20 8.05 -28.36 -13.40
CA GLU A 20 7.78 -26.91 -13.37
C GLU A 20 6.85 -26.51 -14.52
N GLU A 21 7.20 -26.90 -15.73
CA GLU A 21 6.37 -26.66 -16.92
C GLU A 21 5.03 -27.43 -16.86
N ALA A 22 5.04 -28.65 -16.28
CA ALA A 22 3.80 -29.40 -16.08
C ALA A 22 2.83 -28.67 -15.14
N ALA A 23 3.33 -28.11 -14.02
CA ALA A 23 2.52 -27.35 -13.07
C ALA A 23 1.92 -26.10 -13.71
N GLU A 24 2.69 -25.37 -14.54
CA GLU A 24 2.21 -24.23 -15.32
C GLU A 24 1.07 -24.62 -16.27
N HIS A 25 1.24 -25.73 -17.01
CA HIS A 25 0.23 -26.23 -17.95
C HIS A 25 -1.04 -26.70 -17.23
N PHE A 26 -0.91 -27.35 -16.07
CA PHE A 26 -2.07 -27.69 -15.26
C PHE A 26 -2.79 -26.42 -14.77
N LEU A 27 -2.08 -25.39 -14.32
CA LEU A 27 -2.66 -24.13 -13.92
C LEU A 27 -3.38 -23.44 -15.09
N LEU A 28 -2.77 -23.39 -16.28
CA LEU A 28 -3.41 -22.87 -17.49
C LEU A 28 -4.68 -23.62 -17.87
N SER A 29 -4.66 -24.98 -17.78
CA SER A 29 -5.85 -25.81 -18.00
C SER A 29 -6.97 -25.50 -16.98
N ILE A 30 -6.62 -25.22 -15.72
CA ILE A 30 -7.60 -24.82 -14.72
C ILE A 30 -8.23 -23.48 -15.08
N VAL A 31 -7.40 -22.48 -15.40
CA VAL A 31 -7.85 -21.11 -15.67
C VAL A 31 -8.63 -20.99 -16.98
N LYS A 32 -8.12 -21.59 -18.06
CA LYS A 32 -8.69 -21.46 -19.42
C LYS A 32 -9.80 -22.47 -19.70
N GLU A 33 -9.71 -23.69 -19.15
CA GLU A 33 -10.60 -24.81 -19.47
C GLU A 33 -11.49 -25.24 -18.30
N ARG A 34 -11.29 -24.65 -17.10
CA ARG A 34 -11.99 -25.02 -15.85
C ARG A 34 -11.84 -26.50 -15.50
N SER A 35 -10.69 -27.09 -15.83
CA SER A 35 -10.40 -28.52 -15.69
C SER A 35 -10.26 -28.95 -14.22
N ASN A 36 -11.20 -29.74 -13.74
CA ASN A 36 -11.12 -30.32 -12.40
C ASN A 36 -10.06 -31.41 -12.28
N VAL A 37 -9.76 -32.11 -13.38
CA VAL A 37 -8.70 -33.12 -13.42
C VAL A 37 -7.34 -32.44 -13.25
N SER A 38 -7.12 -31.32 -13.92
CA SER A 38 -5.90 -30.52 -13.80
C SER A 38 -5.71 -29.99 -12.37
N ARG A 39 -6.79 -29.63 -11.65
CA ARG A 39 -6.70 -29.26 -10.22
C ARG A 39 -6.06 -30.36 -9.39
N ALA A 40 -6.50 -31.62 -9.56
CA ALA A 40 -5.93 -32.72 -8.80
C ALA A 40 -4.47 -33.04 -9.17
N TRP A 41 -4.08 -32.87 -10.43
CA TRP A 41 -2.68 -33.02 -10.84
C TRP A 41 -1.80 -31.90 -10.30
N LEU A 42 -2.27 -30.66 -10.32
CA LEU A 42 -1.58 -29.53 -9.69
C LEU A 42 -1.50 -29.70 -8.16
N ALA A 43 -2.56 -30.25 -7.53
CA ALA A 43 -2.54 -30.60 -6.11
C ALA A 43 -1.40 -31.61 -5.80
N ASN A 44 -1.23 -32.61 -6.65
CA ASN A 44 -0.14 -33.56 -6.51
C ASN A 44 1.24 -32.88 -6.62
N CYS A 45 1.38 -31.93 -7.53
CA CYS A 45 2.61 -31.14 -7.61
C CYS A 45 2.91 -30.42 -6.30
N TYR A 46 1.93 -29.76 -5.68
CA TYR A 46 2.10 -29.09 -4.39
C TYR A 46 2.30 -30.05 -3.21
N GLU A 47 1.66 -31.22 -3.23
CA GLU A 47 1.80 -32.25 -2.18
C GLU A 47 3.22 -32.78 -2.08
N TYR A 48 3.88 -33.02 -3.24
CA TYR A 48 5.20 -33.60 -3.30
C TYR A 48 6.33 -32.60 -3.61
N GLY A 49 6.01 -31.33 -3.89
CA GLY A 49 6.98 -30.32 -4.28
C GLY A 49 7.55 -30.56 -5.69
N LEU A 50 6.73 -31.01 -6.62
CA LEU A 50 7.12 -31.32 -8.00
C LEU A 50 6.95 -30.07 -8.88
N GLY A 51 8.06 -29.39 -9.18
CA GLY A 51 8.07 -28.16 -9.97
C GLY A 51 7.49 -26.92 -9.30
N VAL A 52 7.01 -27.06 -8.07
CA VAL A 52 6.50 -25.99 -7.20
C VAL A 52 6.98 -26.21 -5.77
N GLU A 53 7.05 -25.16 -4.98
CA GLU A 53 7.34 -25.30 -3.55
C GLU A 53 6.24 -26.14 -2.86
N LYS A 54 6.69 -27.15 -2.06
CA LYS A 54 5.75 -28.03 -1.35
C LYS A 54 4.83 -27.23 -0.43
N ASN A 55 3.51 -27.39 -0.61
CA ASN A 55 2.49 -26.69 0.18
C ASN A 55 1.25 -27.56 0.35
N LEU A 56 1.10 -28.19 1.53
CA LEU A 56 0.01 -29.10 1.83
C LEU A 56 -1.37 -28.41 1.91
N HIS A 57 -1.42 -27.14 2.28
CA HIS A 57 -2.69 -26.39 2.28
C HIS A 57 -3.16 -26.11 0.85
N MET A 58 -2.23 -25.73 -0.06
CA MET A 58 -2.54 -25.59 -1.49
C MET A 58 -3.01 -26.91 -2.10
N ALA A 59 -2.31 -28.02 -1.77
CA ALA A 59 -2.66 -29.35 -2.25
C ALA A 59 -4.07 -29.74 -1.78
N LYS A 60 -4.36 -29.60 -0.47
CA LYS A 60 -5.65 -29.95 0.10
C LYS A 60 -6.79 -29.11 -0.52
N ASP A 61 -6.60 -27.82 -0.69
CA ASP A 61 -7.56 -26.91 -1.31
C ASP A 61 -7.91 -27.33 -2.76
N LEU A 62 -6.89 -27.59 -3.58
CA LEU A 62 -7.04 -28.04 -4.95
C LEU A 62 -7.75 -29.40 -5.05
N TYR A 63 -7.38 -30.36 -4.20
CA TYR A 63 -8.06 -31.66 -4.13
C TYR A 63 -9.51 -31.51 -3.71
N HIS A 64 -9.82 -30.67 -2.72
CA HIS A 64 -11.20 -30.43 -2.27
C HIS A 64 -12.09 -29.88 -3.38
N VAL A 65 -11.62 -28.83 -4.07
CA VAL A 65 -12.38 -28.24 -5.17
C VAL A 65 -12.55 -29.25 -6.33
N SER A 66 -11.48 -30.00 -6.67
CA SER A 66 -11.54 -31.05 -7.68
C SER A 66 -12.59 -32.11 -7.29
N TYR A 67 -12.50 -32.70 -6.09
CA TYR A 67 -13.40 -33.75 -5.62
C TYR A 67 -14.86 -33.30 -5.61
N ASN A 68 -15.16 -32.13 -5.07
CA ASN A 68 -16.52 -31.61 -5.00
C ASN A 68 -17.18 -31.46 -6.38
N ASN A 69 -16.41 -31.16 -7.41
CA ASN A 69 -16.91 -30.98 -8.77
C ASN A 69 -17.02 -32.29 -9.56
N ILE A 70 -16.24 -33.33 -9.21
CA ILE A 70 -16.24 -34.60 -9.97
C ILE A 70 -17.00 -35.74 -9.31
N ARG A 71 -17.25 -35.71 -7.99
CA ARG A 71 -17.81 -36.82 -7.21
C ARG A 71 -19.17 -37.34 -7.69
N HIS A 72 -19.93 -36.54 -8.43
CA HIS A 72 -21.19 -36.89 -9.00
C HIS A 72 -21.10 -37.41 -10.43
N SER A 73 -19.92 -37.49 -11.01
CA SER A 73 -19.71 -37.96 -12.37
C SER A 73 -19.43 -39.47 -12.40
N GLN A 74 -20.35 -40.25 -12.96
CA GLN A 74 -20.18 -41.70 -13.12
C GLN A 74 -18.99 -42.10 -14.00
N ARG A 75 -18.43 -41.18 -14.79
CA ARG A 75 -17.34 -41.47 -15.73
C ARG A 75 -15.94 -41.47 -15.10
N ASN A 76 -15.79 -41.02 -13.85
CA ASN A 76 -14.50 -40.79 -13.22
C ASN A 76 -14.29 -41.50 -11.88
N THR A 77 -14.92 -42.69 -11.68
CA THR A 77 -14.92 -43.40 -10.38
C THR A 77 -13.53 -43.66 -9.83
N ASN A 78 -12.59 -44.17 -10.65
CA ASN A 78 -11.22 -44.47 -10.23
C ASN A 78 -10.45 -43.20 -9.89
N PHE A 79 -10.62 -42.12 -10.67
CA PHE A 79 -9.97 -40.84 -10.41
C PHE A 79 -10.54 -40.18 -9.15
N CYS A 80 -11.84 -40.27 -8.94
CA CYS A 80 -12.53 -39.81 -7.73
C CYS A 80 -11.98 -40.49 -6.47
N ALA A 81 -11.84 -41.83 -6.55
CA ALA A 81 -11.28 -42.64 -5.46
C ALA A 81 -9.85 -42.25 -5.12
N TRP A 82 -9.03 -42.01 -6.14
CA TRP A 82 -7.66 -41.51 -5.96
C TRP A 82 -7.63 -40.14 -5.27
N VAL A 83 -8.45 -39.17 -5.70
CA VAL A 83 -8.51 -37.85 -5.06
C VAL A 83 -8.99 -37.97 -3.60
N GLN A 84 -9.97 -38.84 -3.35
CA GLN A 84 -10.47 -39.08 -2.00
C GLN A 84 -9.40 -39.69 -1.08
N GLU A 85 -8.61 -40.62 -1.59
CA GLU A 85 -7.47 -41.19 -0.85
C GLU A 85 -6.44 -40.10 -0.48
N ARG A 86 -6.13 -39.19 -1.42
CA ARG A 86 -5.23 -38.06 -1.13
C ARG A 86 -5.79 -37.13 -0.05
N LEU A 87 -7.08 -36.82 -0.11
CA LEU A 87 -7.74 -36.00 0.92
C LEU A 87 -7.71 -36.68 2.30
N GLU A 88 -7.88 -37.99 2.38
CA GLU A 88 -7.76 -38.73 3.66
C GLU A 88 -6.34 -38.66 4.22
N GLN A 89 -5.32 -38.71 3.36
CA GLN A 89 -3.92 -38.54 3.79
C GLN A 89 -3.60 -37.11 4.27
N LEU A 90 -4.36 -36.12 3.82
CA LEU A 90 -4.23 -34.71 4.20
C LEU A 90 -5.26 -34.28 5.27
N LYS A 91 -5.96 -35.21 5.91
CA LYS A 91 -7.02 -34.87 6.88
C LYS A 91 -6.54 -34.03 8.07
N ASP A 92 -5.31 -34.27 8.52
CA ASP A 92 -4.69 -33.54 9.63
C ASP A 92 -4.15 -32.16 9.25
N VAL A 93 -4.13 -31.81 7.97
CA VAL A 93 -3.82 -30.47 7.50
C VAL A 93 -5.00 -29.57 7.78
N ALA A 94 -4.82 -28.49 8.54
CA ALA A 94 -5.90 -27.56 8.87
C ALA A 94 -6.50 -26.90 7.64
N ASP A 95 -7.83 -26.73 7.62
CA ASP A 95 -8.48 -25.93 6.59
C ASP A 95 -8.22 -24.46 6.82
N CYS A 96 -7.95 -23.72 5.74
CA CYS A 96 -7.77 -22.28 5.80
C CYS A 96 -8.63 -21.56 4.77
N ASN A 97 -9.16 -20.40 5.16
CA ASN A 97 -9.95 -19.53 4.27
C ASN A 97 -9.13 -18.35 3.75
N SER A 98 -7.87 -18.22 4.16
CA SER A 98 -6.99 -17.19 3.68
C SER A 98 -5.54 -17.70 3.63
N MET A 99 -4.81 -17.21 2.64
CA MET A 99 -3.39 -17.53 2.46
C MET A 99 -2.65 -16.25 2.02
N CYS A 100 -1.41 -16.09 2.48
CA CYS A 100 -0.53 -15.01 2.06
C CYS A 100 0.66 -15.57 1.28
N ARG A 101 1.02 -14.88 0.21
CA ARG A 101 2.20 -15.20 -0.60
C ARG A 101 2.86 -13.89 -1.04
N PHE A 102 4.17 -13.85 -1.03
CA PHE A 102 4.90 -12.78 -1.69
C PHE A 102 4.97 -13.09 -3.19
N ILE A 103 4.52 -12.16 -4.02
CA ILE A 103 4.59 -12.23 -5.48
C ILE A 103 5.50 -11.11 -5.94
N ASP A 104 6.53 -11.44 -6.70
CA ASP A 104 7.40 -10.46 -7.31
C ASP A 104 6.54 -9.48 -8.12
N ASN A 105 6.84 -8.18 -7.96
CA ASN A 105 6.15 -7.10 -8.66
C ASN A 105 4.82 -6.63 -8.06
N ILE A 106 4.21 -7.37 -7.12
CA ILE A 106 3.02 -6.95 -6.37
C ILE A 106 3.33 -6.77 -4.88
N GLY A 107 4.25 -7.57 -4.32
CA GLY A 107 4.51 -7.64 -2.89
C GLY A 107 3.68 -8.71 -2.17
N ASN A 108 3.25 -8.43 -0.94
CA ASN A 108 2.42 -9.34 -0.17
C ASN A 108 1.00 -9.40 -0.75
N VAL A 109 0.63 -10.58 -1.24
CA VAL A 109 -0.71 -10.87 -1.72
C VAL A 109 -1.41 -11.75 -0.70
N LYS A 110 -2.54 -11.28 -0.19
CA LYS A 110 -3.45 -12.03 0.67
C LYS A 110 -4.66 -12.47 -0.12
N VAL A 111 -4.86 -13.76 -0.19
CA VAL A 111 -6.05 -14.35 -0.80
C VAL A 111 -7.04 -14.72 0.30
N ILE A 112 -8.31 -14.35 0.12
CA ILE A 112 -9.40 -14.63 1.06
C ILE A 112 -10.54 -15.31 0.29
N LYS A 113 -11.01 -16.44 0.79
CA LYS A 113 -12.15 -17.20 0.25
C LYS A 113 -13.33 -17.15 1.23
N SER A 114 -14.53 -16.95 0.74
CA SER A 114 -15.73 -16.95 1.58
C SER A 114 -16.93 -17.56 0.86
N LEU A 115 -17.89 -18.10 1.65
CA LEU A 115 -19.17 -18.67 1.15
C LEU A 115 -20.00 -17.66 0.36
N ASN A 116 -19.90 -16.38 0.70
CA ASN A 116 -20.56 -15.26 0.03
C ASN A 116 -19.52 -14.38 -0.70
N GLY A 117 -18.46 -15.01 -1.20
CA GLY A 117 -17.45 -14.34 -1.99
C GLY A 117 -18.01 -13.83 -3.32
N PRO A 118 -17.30 -12.93 -4.00
CA PRO A 118 -17.71 -12.41 -5.28
C PRO A 118 -17.74 -13.54 -6.33
N GLU A 119 -18.74 -13.53 -7.22
CA GLU A 119 -18.85 -14.50 -8.34
C GLU A 119 -17.61 -14.55 -9.23
N SER A 120 -16.91 -13.43 -9.33
CA SER A 120 -15.62 -13.30 -10.00
C SER A 120 -14.59 -12.73 -9.03
N PRO A 121 -13.32 -13.18 -9.06
CA PRO A 121 -12.28 -12.68 -8.19
C PRO A 121 -12.18 -11.15 -8.23
N GLN A 122 -12.09 -10.53 -7.06
CA GLN A 122 -11.93 -9.09 -6.89
C GLN A 122 -10.57 -8.77 -6.31
N LEU A 123 -9.89 -7.81 -6.92
CA LEU A 123 -8.61 -7.31 -6.48
C LEU A 123 -8.80 -5.98 -5.76
N ARG A 124 -8.26 -5.89 -4.55
CA ARG A 124 -8.11 -4.63 -3.79
C ARG A 124 -6.66 -4.52 -3.37
N TYR A 125 -6.11 -3.35 -3.43
CA TYR A 125 -4.74 -3.11 -2.96
C TYR A 125 -4.70 -1.84 -2.11
N ASN A 126 -3.80 -1.87 -1.14
CA ASN A 126 -3.48 -0.75 -0.28
C ASN A 126 -1.96 -0.73 -0.03
N ILE A 127 -1.50 0.26 0.71
CA ILE A 127 -0.06 0.49 0.98
C ILE A 127 0.66 -0.71 1.67
N ASN A 128 -0.08 -1.63 2.27
CA ASN A 128 0.50 -2.72 3.06
C ASN A 128 0.39 -4.08 2.37
N GLU A 129 -0.68 -4.29 1.61
CA GLU A 129 -0.98 -5.59 1.01
C GLU A 129 -1.91 -5.46 -0.20
N THR A 130 -1.80 -6.42 -1.11
CA THR A 130 -2.79 -6.67 -2.15
C THR A 130 -3.72 -7.78 -1.68
N VAL A 131 -5.02 -7.55 -1.72
CA VAL A 131 -6.04 -8.54 -1.29
C VAL A 131 -6.84 -9.00 -2.49
N VAL A 132 -6.86 -10.32 -2.71
CA VAL A 132 -7.74 -10.98 -3.67
C VAL A 132 -8.84 -11.69 -2.92
N SER A 133 -10.08 -11.37 -3.21
CA SER A 133 -11.27 -12.01 -2.66
C SER A 133 -11.93 -12.90 -3.69
N GLY A 134 -12.23 -14.14 -3.34
CA GLY A 134 -12.90 -15.12 -4.20
C GLY A 134 -13.96 -15.93 -3.46
N ASP A 135 -14.70 -16.76 -4.23
CA ASP A 135 -15.66 -17.73 -3.73
C ASP A 135 -14.93 -19.00 -3.23
N LEU A 136 -15.62 -19.83 -2.42
CA LEU A 136 -15.07 -21.12 -1.97
C LEU A 136 -14.84 -22.14 -3.10
N LYS A 137 -15.49 -21.95 -4.26
CA LYS A 137 -15.28 -22.78 -5.46
C LYS A 137 -13.97 -22.45 -6.20
N ASP A 138 -13.40 -21.26 -5.95
CA ASP A 138 -12.09 -20.90 -6.49
C ASP A 138 -10.99 -21.55 -5.63
N THR A 139 -9.87 -21.92 -6.23
CA THR A 139 -8.71 -22.40 -5.48
C THR A 139 -7.74 -21.25 -5.17
N PHE A 140 -6.93 -21.39 -4.13
CA PHE A 140 -5.88 -20.41 -3.85
C PHE A 140 -4.94 -20.23 -5.04
N ALA A 141 -4.64 -21.30 -5.78
CA ALA A 141 -3.79 -21.23 -6.97
C ALA A 141 -4.40 -20.33 -8.05
N GLU A 142 -5.71 -20.47 -8.33
CA GLU A 142 -6.42 -19.63 -9.30
C GLU A 142 -6.43 -18.16 -8.85
N LEU A 143 -6.63 -17.88 -7.56
CA LEU A 143 -6.69 -16.53 -7.03
C LEU A 143 -5.31 -15.86 -6.98
N PHE A 144 -4.23 -16.59 -6.71
CA PHE A 144 -2.88 -16.06 -6.85
C PHE A 144 -2.53 -15.78 -8.32
N HIS A 145 -2.88 -16.68 -9.22
CA HIS A 145 -2.69 -16.45 -10.66
C HIS A 145 -3.48 -15.24 -11.17
N PHE A 146 -4.71 -15.04 -10.67
CA PHE A 146 -5.49 -13.84 -10.98
C PHE A 146 -4.78 -12.55 -10.54
N ALA A 147 -4.10 -12.55 -9.37
CA ALA A 147 -3.28 -11.42 -8.95
C ALA A 147 -2.13 -11.19 -9.93
N GLU A 148 -1.42 -12.25 -10.33
CA GLU A 148 -0.29 -12.19 -11.27
C GLU A 148 -0.72 -11.65 -12.64
N GLU A 149 -1.85 -12.09 -13.21
CA GLU A 149 -2.39 -11.59 -14.47
C GLU A 149 -2.77 -10.09 -14.42
N ASN A 150 -3.10 -9.58 -13.23
CA ASN A 150 -3.50 -8.17 -13.04
C ASN A 150 -2.33 -7.22 -12.72
N ILE A 151 -1.10 -7.71 -12.59
CA ILE A 151 0.09 -6.86 -12.38
C ILE A 151 0.19 -5.73 -13.42
N PRO A 152 0.06 -5.97 -14.73
CA PRO A 152 0.17 -4.89 -15.70
C PRO A 152 -0.90 -3.81 -15.54
N ARG A 153 -2.12 -4.20 -15.13
CA ARG A 153 -3.21 -3.27 -14.87
C ARG A 153 -2.93 -2.42 -13.64
N ILE A 154 -2.53 -3.04 -12.53
CA ILE A 154 -2.16 -2.36 -11.29
C ILE A 154 -1.04 -1.35 -11.57
N ASN A 155 0.00 -1.77 -12.27
CA ASN A 155 1.13 -0.92 -12.61
C ASN A 155 0.75 0.21 -13.58
N LYS A 156 -0.18 -0.03 -14.53
CA LYS A 156 -0.62 0.97 -15.50
C LYS A 156 -1.45 2.09 -14.87
N GLU A 157 -2.32 1.77 -13.92
CA GLU A 157 -3.13 2.77 -13.23
C GLU A 157 -2.24 3.74 -12.44
N TRP A 158 -1.09 3.29 -11.98
CA TRP A 158 -0.14 4.10 -11.19
C TRP A 158 0.86 4.91 -12.05
N THR A 159 1.19 4.45 -13.24
CA THR A 159 2.08 5.19 -14.15
C THR A 159 1.45 6.46 -14.70
N CYS A 160 0.14 6.69 -14.51
CA CYS A 160 -0.55 7.90 -14.98
C CYS A 160 -0.29 9.15 -14.12
N ASP A 161 0.21 9.02 -12.89
CA ASP A 161 0.51 10.17 -12.01
C ASP A 161 2.02 10.35 -11.83
N SER A 162 2.67 10.86 -12.87
CA SER A 162 4.13 11.02 -12.94
C SER A 162 4.72 12.03 -11.95
N LYS A 163 3.89 12.82 -11.26
CA LYS A 163 4.34 13.89 -10.37
C LYS A 163 4.92 13.41 -9.05
N ASN A 164 4.57 12.21 -8.58
CA ASN A 164 4.96 11.69 -7.27
C ASN A 164 5.78 10.39 -7.34
N ARG A 165 6.49 10.16 -8.44
CA ARG A 165 7.29 8.95 -8.60
C ARG A 165 8.68 9.12 -8.03
N PHE A 166 8.98 8.36 -6.96
CA PHE A 166 10.32 8.29 -6.39
C PHE A 166 11.26 7.46 -7.29
N HIS A 167 12.48 7.93 -7.44
CA HIS A 167 13.59 7.23 -8.11
C HIS A 167 14.81 7.19 -7.19
N ASP A 168 15.81 6.41 -7.52
CA ASP A 168 17.07 6.41 -6.79
C ASP A 168 17.78 7.77 -6.95
N GLY A 169 18.16 8.37 -5.83
CA GLY A 169 18.70 9.72 -5.79
C GLY A 169 17.63 10.83 -5.87
N TYR A 170 16.33 10.52 -5.67
CA TYR A 170 15.30 11.55 -5.60
C TYR A 170 15.59 12.53 -4.47
N THR A 171 15.52 13.82 -4.76
CA THR A 171 15.71 14.89 -3.79
C THR A 171 14.58 15.91 -3.87
N LEU A 172 14.16 16.40 -2.71
CA LEU A 172 13.26 17.53 -2.55
C LEU A 172 13.85 18.48 -1.51
N ASP A 173 14.18 19.68 -1.92
CA ASP A 173 14.76 20.70 -1.04
C ASP A 173 13.72 21.80 -0.77
N THR A 174 13.37 21.98 0.51
CA THR A 174 12.48 23.02 1.00
C THR A 174 13.22 23.92 1.97
N HIS A 175 12.62 24.97 2.48
CA HIS A 175 13.25 25.80 3.50
C HIS A 175 13.56 24.99 4.78
N HIS A 176 12.66 24.11 5.18
CA HIS A 176 12.69 23.45 6.48
C HIS A 176 13.32 22.05 6.49
N PHE A 177 13.41 21.40 5.32
CA PHE A 177 14.04 20.09 5.19
C PHE A 177 14.58 19.84 3.79
N ARG A 178 15.52 18.92 3.69
CA ARG A 178 15.96 18.31 2.45
C ARG A 178 15.67 16.81 2.51
N LEU A 179 14.78 16.34 1.65
CA LEU A 179 14.46 14.92 1.50
C LEU A 179 15.44 14.28 0.51
N LEU A 180 15.99 13.12 0.90
CA LEU A 180 16.84 12.29 0.06
C LEU A 180 16.27 10.86 0.09
N VAL A 181 15.91 10.35 -1.08
CA VAL A 181 15.41 8.96 -1.24
C VAL A 181 16.45 8.19 -2.03
N THR A 182 17.06 7.19 -1.42
CA THR A 182 18.18 6.45 -2.02
C THR A 182 18.06 4.95 -1.83
N ARG A 183 18.73 4.21 -2.70
CA ARG A 183 18.84 2.75 -2.58
C ARG A 183 19.80 2.39 -1.46
N GLY A 184 19.39 1.51 -0.57
CA GLY A 184 20.22 1.00 0.53
C GLY A 184 20.95 -0.28 0.18
N GLY A 185 21.85 -0.69 1.09
CA GLY A 185 22.53 -1.98 1.01
C GLY A 185 21.79 -3.14 1.67
N SER A 186 20.69 -2.88 2.38
CA SER A 186 19.87 -3.86 3.10
C SER A 186 18.57 -4.18 2.37
N ASP A 187 17.87 -5.21 2.83
CA ASP A 187 16.56 -5.63 2.30
C ASP A 187 15.38 -4.93 3.03
N SER A 188 15.64 -3.82 3.71
CA SER A 188 14.63 -3.11 4.48
C SER A 188 14.51 -1.64 4.11
N TYR A 189 13.30 -1.07 4.30
CA TYR A 189 13.05 0.36 4.22
C TYR A 189 13.44 1.01 5.55
N THR A 190 14.27 2.06 5.49
CA THR A 190 14.69 2.78 6.69
C THR A 190 14.48 4.28 6.55
N THR A 191 14.35 4.96 7.70
CA THR A 191 14.27 6.41 7.77
C THR A 191 15.30 6.93 8.77
N ARG A 192 15.96 8.04 8.45
CA ARG A 192 16.86 8.75 9.35
C ARG A 192 16.62 10.25 9.23
N LEU A 193 16.60 10.93 10.35
CA LEU A 193 16.58 12.38 10.45
C LEU A 193 17.95 12.85 10.97
N ASP A 194 18.56 13.79 10.27
CA ASP A 194 19.86 14.35 10.62
C ASP A 194 19.86 15.86 10.34
N GLY A 195 19.64 16.65 11.37
CA GLY A 195 19.42 18.07 11.23
C GLY A 195 18.24 18.39 10.29
N ARG A 196 18.53 19.05 9.16
CA ARG A 196 17.55 19.37 8.12
C ARG A 196 17.33 18.21 7.13
N ASP A 197 18.23 17.24 7.10
CA ASP A 197 18.20 16.15 6.12
C ASP A 197 17.27 15.02 6.57
N CYS A 198 16.32 14.69 5.71
CA CYS A 198 15.36 13.59 5.85
C CYS A 198 15.76 12.47 4.89
N TYR A 199 16.31 11.38 5.39
CA TYR A 199 16.74 10.26 4.59
C TYR A 199 15.66 9.16 4.59
N VAL A 200 15.36 8.65 3.40
CA VAL A 200 14.58 7.44 3.19
C VAL A 200 15.41 6.50 2.33
N THR A 201 15.71 5.32 2.84
CA THR A 201 16.39 4.27 2.07
C THR A 201 15.42 3.14 1.77
N PHE A 202 15.47 2.64 0.53
CA PHE A 202 14.67 1.51 0.09
C PHE A 202 15.58 0.30 -0.24
N PRO A 203 15.03 -0.95 -0.23
CA PRO A 203 15.80 -2.16 -0.40
C PRO A 203 16.64 -2.20 -1.66
N LYS A 204 17.78 -2.90 -1.57
CA LYS A 204 18.72 -3.12 -2.69
C LYS A 204 18.04 -3.64 -3.95
N ASN A 205 17.13 -4.61 -3.79
CA ASN A 205 16.46 -5.30 -4.89
C ASN A 205 15.07 -4.72 -5.21
N ALA A 206 14.68 -3.59 -4.57
CA ALA A 206 13.37 -2.99 -4.82
C ALA A 206 13.25 -2.50 -6.27
N ASN A 207 12.20 -2.93 -6.94
CA ASN A 207 11.88 -2.45 -8.27
C ASN A 207 10.92 -1.25 -8.17
N LEU A 208 11.45 -0.07 -8.47
CA LEU A 208 10.74 1.21 -8.37
C LEU A 208 9.58 1.37 -9.35
N ASN A 209 9.42 0.45 -10.30
CA ASN A 209 8.26 0.44 -11.20
C ASN A 209 6.99 -0.10 -10.54
N TYR A 210 7.10 -0.69 -9.36
CA TYR A 210 5.97 -1.30 -8.69
C TYR A 210 5.27 -0.34 -7.75
N ILE A 211 3.94 -0.33 -7.83
CA ILE A 211 3.09 0.56 -7.06
C ILE A 211 3.35 0.43 -5.56
N TYR A 212 3.42 -0.79 -5.03
CA TYR A 212 3.62 -1.00 -3.60
C TYR A 212 4.99 -0.49 -3.11
N VAL A 213 6.03 -0.52 -3.98
CA VAL A 213 7.34 0.04 -3.65
C VAL A 213 7.25 1.55 -3.52
N GLN A 214 6.59 2.22 -4.47
CA GLN A 214 6.36 3.65 -4.45
C GLN A 214 5.53 4.08 -3.23
N GLU A 215 4.44 3.36 -2.93
CA GLU A 215 3.59 3.62 -1.77
C GLU A 215 4.33 3.39 -0.44
N THR A 216 5.17 2.35 -0.38
CA THR A 216 5.99 2.10 0.81
C THR A 216 7.03 3.21 1.01
N ILE A 217 7.67 3.67 -0.06
CA ILE A 217 8.58 4.83 -0.02
C ILE A 217 7.80 6.06 0.45
N LEU A 218 6.64 6.35 -0.14
CA LEU A 218 5.79 7.49 0.25
C LEU A 218 5.42 7.44 1.74
N LYS A 219 5.04 6.27 2.24
CA LYS A 219 4.76 6.08 3.67
C LYS A 219 5.97 6.43 4.54
N LYS A 220 7.17 6.01 4.13
CA LYS A 220 8.42 6.32 4.84
C LYS A 220 8.80 7.80 4.72
N VAL A 221 8.55 8.41 3.58
CA VAL A 221 8.71 9.85 3.39
C VAL A 221 7.79 10.62 4.33
N LYS A 222 6.50 10.29 4.37
CA LYS A 222 5.54 10.91 5.30
C LYS A 222 5.95 10.73 6.77
N GLU A 223 6.48 9.57 7.12
CA GLU A 223 6.98 9.29 8.47
C GLU A 223 8.15 10.20 8.88
N VAL A 224 9.16 10.36 8.02
CA VAL A 224 10.34 11.19 8.33
C VAL A 224 10.00 12.68 8.31
N ILE A 225 9.13 13.12 7.39
CA ILE A 225 8.66 14.52 7.33
C ILE A 225 7.82 14.85 8.56
N PHE A 226 6.97 13.95 9.02
CA PHE A 226 6.22 14.13 10.26
C PHE A 226 7.16 14.34 11.46
N LYS A 227 8.20 13.52 11.59
CA LYS A 227 9.22 13.71 12.64
C LYS A 227 9.91 15.09 12.52
N ARG A 228 10.19 15.52 11.29
CA ARG A 228 10.78 16.84 11.06
C ARG A 228 9.82 17.98 11.44
N ALA A 229 8.55 17.86 11.07
CA ALA A 229 7.51 18.83 11.42
C ALA A 229 7.37 19.02 12.94
N GLN A 230 7.45 17.93 13.72
CA GLN A 230 7.43 17.97 15.18
C GLN A 230 8.60 18.76 15.81
N VAL A 231 9.68 18.95 15.06
CA VAL A 231 10.82 19.77 15.52
C VAL A 231 10.68 21.23 15.04
N VAL A 232 10.36 21.42 13.77
CA VAL A 232 10.39 22.74 13.12
C VAL A 232 9.21 23.62 13.52
N ILE A 233 7.98 23.07 13.45
CA ILE A 233 6.78 23.87 13.64
C ILE A 233 6.73 24.49 15.04
N PRO A 234 7.00 23.75 16.14
CA PRO A 234 7.07 24.36 17.48
C PRO A 234 8.11 25.46 17.60
N GLN A 235 9.28 25.31 16.96
CA GLN A 235 10.33 26.33 16.98
C GLN A 235 9.92 27.60 16.26
N VAL A 236 9.25 27.48 15.11
CA VAL A 236 8.72 28.66 14.36
C VAL A 236 7.61 29.32 15.16
N LEU A 237 6.65 28.55 15.69
CA LEU A 237 5.56 29.09 16.49
C LEU A 237 6.07 29.83 17.72
N GLN A 238 7.03 29.27 18.46
CA GLN A 238 7.63 29.93 19.61
C GLN A 238 8.31 31.24 19.21
N ARG A 239 9.14 31.25 18.18
CA ARG A 239 9.81 32.46 17.70
C ARG A 239 8.82 33.56 17.30
N VAL A 240 7.74 33.18 16.61
CA VAL A 240 6.67 34.11 16.22
C VAL A 240 5.92 34.62 17.45
N SER A 241 5.53 33.74 18.37
CA SER A 241 4.85 34.08 19.62
C SER A 241 5.63 35.11 20.45
N GLU A 242 6.94 34.90 20.62
CA GLU A 242 7.81 35.84 21.33
C GLU A 242 7.88 37.23 20.61
N ARG A 243 7.96 37.21 19.26
CA ARG A 243 8.04 38.45 18.45
C ARG A 243 6.79 39.31 18.56
N ILE A 244 5.61 38.68 18.58
CA ILE A 244 4.31 39.42 18.61
C ILE A 244 3.69 39.47 20.02
N ASN A 245 4.39 38.96 21.02
CA ASN A 245 3.92 38.89 22.42
C ASN A 245 2.54 38.22 22.57
N ALA A 246 2.31 37.15 21.79
CA ALA A 246 1.12 36.31 21.87
C ALA A 246 1.39 35.08 22.75
N GLN A 247 0.35 34.54 23.39
CA GLN A 247 0.48 33.38 24.27
C GLN A 247 -0.28 32.17 23.71
N TYR A 248 0.27 31.01 23.91
CA TYR A 248 -0.36 29.74 23.66
C TYR A 248 0.12 28.72 24.71
N ARG A 249 -0.59 27.62 24.90
CA ARG A 249 -0.25 26.61 25.92
C ARG A 249 0.66 25.52 25.35
N ASN A 250 0.21 24.84 24.29
CA ASN A 250 0.99 23.77 23.63
C ASN A 250 0.97 23.95 22.11
N CYS A 251 2.02 23.47 21.46
CA CYS A 251 2.05 23.25 20.02
C CYS A 251 1.92 21.75 19.73
N ILE A 252 0.86 21.37 19.05
CA ILE A 252 0.56 19.97 18.70
C ILE A 252 0.73 19.82 17.20
N VAL A 253 1.52 18.80 16.77
CA VAL A 253 1.66 18.48 15.35
C VAL A 253 0.99 17.14 15.11
N VAL A 254 0.02 17.12 14.20
CA VAL A 254 -0.71 15.92 13.77
C VAL A 254 -0.42 15.59 12.32
N LYS A 255 -0.64 14.34 11.91
CA LYS A 255 -0.38 13.90 10.54
C LYS A 255 -1.27 14.64 9.53
N ALA A 256 -2.55 14.82 9.85
CA ALA A 256 -3.50 15.53 9.01
C ALA A 256 -4.59 16.19 9.86
N LEU A 257 -5.11 17.33 9.37
CA LEU A 257 -6.31 17.99 9.86
C LEU A 257 -7.34 18.02 8.73
N ARG A 258 -8.60 17.69 9.03
CA ARG A 258 -9.67 17.71 8.01
C ARG A 258 -10.03 19.14 7.66
N GLY A 259 -9.61 19.59 6.48
CA GLY A 259 -9.99 20.90 5.92
C GLY A 259 -9.21 22.10 6.47
N PHE A 260 -8.23 21.90 7.37
CA PHE A 260 -7.46 22.97 7.99
C PHE A 260 -5.96 22.68 7.92
N TRP A 261 -5.16 23.73 7.89
CA TRP A 261 -3.70 23.67 8.00
C TRP A 261 -3.25 23.71 9.46
N ALA A 262 -3.94 24.56 10.24
CA ALA A 262 -3.75 24.70 11.67
C ALA A 262 -5.08 25.04 12.34
N LEU A 263 -5.11 25.01 13.66
CA LEU A 263 -6.27 25.34 14.48
C LEU A 263 -5.82 25.84 15.86
N TYR A 264 -6.34 26.97 16.31
CA TYR A 264 -6.25 27.45 17.67
C TYR A 264 -7.47 27.01 18.49
N ASP A 265 -7.25 26.32 19.59
CA ASP A 265 -8.31 25.88 20.50
C ASP A 265 -8.52 26.94 21.58
N PHE A 266 -9.73 27.55 21.62
CA PHE A 266 -10.08 28.65 22.53
C PHE A 266 -10.25 28.22 23.99
N ASP A 267 -10.48 26.95 24.24
CA ASP A 267 -10.71 26.45 25.61
C ASP A 267 -9.37 26.00 26.25
N THR A 268 -8.51 25.39 25.46
CA THR A 268 -7.20 24.88 25.94
C THR A 268 -6.05 25.83 25.66
N HIS A 269 -6.19 26.77 24.73
CA HIS A 269 -5.15 27.63 24.18
C HIS A 269 -4.02 26.85 23.51
N ASP A 270 -4.31 25.65 23.00
CA ASP A 270 -3.37 24.84 22.23
C ASP A 270 -3.45 25.25 20.74
N VAL A 271 -2.31 25.19 20.06
CA VAL A 271 -2.25 25.38 18.61
C VAL A 271 -1.88 24.07 17.96
N THR A 272 -2.76 23.54 17.10
CA THR A 272 -2.56 22.28 16.39
C THR A 272 -2.25 22.55 14.92
N PHE A 273 -1.17 21.95 14.41
CA PHE A 273 -0.75 22.06 13.01
C PHE A 273 -0.80 20.71 12.30
N CYS A 274 -1.20 20.72 11.03
CA CYS A 274 -0.94 19.61 10.12
C CYS A 274 0.56 19.53 9.82
N ALA A 275 1.13 18.32 9.81
CA ALA A 275 2.55 18.12 9.51
C ALA A 275 2.95 18.62 8.12
N GLY A 276 2.01 18.65 7.17
CA GLY A 276 2.22 19.19 5.83
C GLY A 276 2.71 20.64 5.83
N CYS A 277 2.39 21.43 6.87
CA CYS A 277 2.83 22.82 6.99
C CYS A 277 4.36 23.00 6.96
N VAL A 278 5.12 21.98 7.32
CA VAL A 278 6.60 22.05 7.24
C VAL A 278 7.12 22.16 5.80
N GLN A 279 6.29 21.94 4.80
CA GLN A 279 6.62 22.11 3.39
C GLN A 279 6.49 23.55 2.91
N LEU A 280 5.81 24.40 3.69
CA LEU A 280 5.62 25.80 3.35
C LEU A 280 6.95 26.57 3.35
N PRO A 281 7.09 27.62 2.53
CA PRO A 281 8.16 28.58 2.69
C PRO A 281 8.16 29.21 4.10
N GLU A 282 9.32 29.64 4.57
CA GLU A 282 9.48 30.21 5.92
C GLU A 282 8.43 31.28 6.25
N LYS A 283 8.31 32.29 5.38
CA LYS A 283 7.39 33.39 5.59
C LYS A 283 5.90 32.96 5.58
N SER A 284 5.56 31.96 4.76
CA SER A 284 4.22 31.41 4.71
C SER A 284 3.87 30.62 5.97
N LEU A 285 4.84 29.87 6.52
CA LEU A 285 4.67 29.21 7.81
C LEU A 285 4.58 30.22 8.95
N GLU A 286 5.37 31.31 8.91
CA GLU A 286 5.25 32.40 9.89
C GLU A 286 3.88 33.09 9.81
N ALA A 287 3.37 33.35 8.60
CA ALA A 287 2.04 33.94 8.41
C ALA A 287 0.94 33.05 9.01
N LEU A 288 0.99 31.74 8.79
CA LEU A 288 0.09 30.78 9.40
C LEU A 288 0.22 30.79 10.94
N CYS A 289 1.42 30.87 11.48
CA CYS A 289 1.62 30.99 12.93
C CYS A 289 1.03 32.30 13.49
N ILE A 290 1.16 33.42 12.79
CA ILE A 290 0.56 34.70 13.19
C ILE A 290 -0.96 34.59 13.15
N HIS A 291 -1.53 33.96 12.11
CA HIS A 291 -2.97 33.71 12.00
C HIS A 291 -3.51 33.01 13.25
N GLU A 292 -2.94 31.84 13.58
CA GLU A 292 -3.39 31.06 14.73
C GLU A 292 -3.16 31.80 16.06
N LEU A 293 -2.05 32.50 16.21
CA LEU A 293 -1.77 33.28 17.40
C LEU A 293 -2.65 34.53 17.53
N THR A 294 -3.15 35.08 16.41
CA THR A 294 -4.12 36.18 16.44
C THR A 294 -5.40 35.79 17.18
N HIS A 295 -5.78 34.51 17.13
CA HIS A 295 -6.90 33.96 17.87
C HIS A 295 -6.73 34.04 19.40
N SER A 296 -5.52 34.22 19.93
CA SER A 296 -5.33 34.49 21.36
C SER A 296 -5.87 35.88 21.79
N PHE A 297 -6.07 36.78 20.83
CA PHE A 297 -6.58 38.12 21.06
C PHE A 297 -8.04 38.31 20.61
N VAL A 298 -8.41 37.69 19.48
CA VAL A 298 -9.70 37.89 18.82
C VAL A 298 -10.29 36.52 18.37
N ARG A 299 -11.57 36.32 18.71
CA ARG A 299 -12.34 35.15 18.23
C ARG A 299 -12.95 35.47 16.85
N GLY A 300 -12.98 34.47 15.97
CA GLY A 300 -13.56 34.60 14.63
C GLY A 300 -12.61 35.21 13.61
N HIS A 301 -13.12 35.51 12.41
CA HIS A 301 -12.36 36.02 11.25
C HIS A 301 -13.05 37.28 10.68
N ASP A 302 -13.59 38.11 11.56
CA ASP A 302 -14.22 39.36 11.20
C ASP A 302 -13.19 40.49 10.98
N LYS A 303 -13.67 41.72 10.91
CA LYS A 303 -12.81 42.87 10.71
C LYS A 303 -11.79 43.05 11.84
N ASP A 304 -12.18 42.81 13.09
CA ASP A 304 -11.30 42.97 14.25
C ASP A 304 -10.11 41.96 14.18
N PHE A 305 -10.37 40.74 13.69
CA PHE A 305 -9.32 39.78 13.43
C PHE A 305 -8.35 40.27 12.36
N HIS A 306 -8.84 40.76 11.23
CA HIS A 306 -7.99 41.25 10.15
C HIS A 306 -7.17 42.48 10.57
N ASP A 307 -7.78 43.43 11.30
CA ASP A 307 -7.10 44.59 11.84
C ASP A 307 -5.98 44.14 12.81
N LYS A 308 -6.27 43.16 13.67
CA LYS A 308 -5.28 42.62 14.62
C LYS A 308 -4.16 41.83 13.93
N MET A 309 -4.48 41.02 12.93
CA MET A 309 -3.47 40.34 12.16
C MET A 309 -2.56 41.33 11.41
N LEU A 310 -3.12 42.39 10.86
CA LEU A 310 -2.35 43.47 10.23
C LEU A 310 -1.41 44.18 11.22
N GLU A 311 -1.91 44.45 12.44
CA GLU A 311 -1.10 45.02 13.53
C GLU A 311 0.10 44.11 13.88
N LEU A 312 -0.11 42.80 14.00
CA LEU A 312 0.87 41.84 14.47
C LEU A 312 1.89 41.44 13.38
N GLY A 313 1.43 41.25 12.15
CA GLY A 313 2.22 40.70 11.06
C GLY A 313 2.55 41.65 9.92
N GLY A 314 1.80 42.76 9.80
CA GLY A 314 1.88 43.66 8.66
C GLY A 314 1.20 43.14 7.41
N GLN A 315 1.15 43.96 6.37
CA GLN A 315 0.46 43.64 5.12
C GLN A 315 1.02 42.41 4.42
N GLU A 316 2.35 42.22 4.45
CA GLU A 316 2.99 41.04 3.84
C GLU A 316 2.47 39.73 4.41
N MET A 317 2.30 39.60 5.72
CA MET A 317 1.81 38.39 6.37
C MET A 317 0.32 38.17 6.10
N CYS A 318 -0.49 39.24 6.06
CA CYS A 318 -1.87 39.13 5.65
C CYS A 318 -2.04 38.63 4.20
N ASP A 319 -1.21 39.12 3.29
CA ASP A 319 -1.22 38.71 1.88
C ASP A 319 -0.80 37.25 1.72
N LEU A 320 0.22 36.78 2.45
CA LEU A 320 0.66 35.39 2.46
C LEU A 320 -0.41 34.48 3.02
N ASP A 321 -1.04 34.84 4.13
CA ASP A 321 -2.13 34.06 4.73
C ASP A 321 -3.31 33.89 3.77
N ASN A 322 -3.76 35.00 3.15
CA ASN A 322 -4.82 34.96 2.14
C ASN A 322 -4.48 34.09 0.91
N ASN A 323 -3.21 33.92 0.60
CA ASN A 323 -2.73 33.11 -0.53
C ASN A 323 -2.53 31.64 -0.16
N LEU A 324 -2.33 31.30 1.11
CA LEU A 324 -2.21 29.89 1.56
C LEU A 324 -3.35 28.99 1.06
N TRP A 325 -4.55 29.53 1.01
CA TRP A 325 -5.75 28.81 0.55
C TRP A 325 -5.84 28.69 -0.99
N LYS A 326 -5.15 29.56 -1.72
CA LYS A 326 -5.17 29.58 -3.19
C LYS A 326 -4.09 28.66 -3.77
N GLU A 327 -3.00 28.41 -3.05
CA GLU A 327 -1.84 27.69 -3.52
C GLU A 327 -1.74 26.28 -2.93
N LYS A 328 -2.76 25.44 -3.17
CA LYS A 328 -2.69 23.98 -2.89
C LYS A 328 -1.50 23.27 -3.59
N ASN A 329 -0.85 23.96 -4.51
CA ASN A 329 0.31 23.44 -5.26
C ASN A 329 1.62 23.36 -4.45
N TRP A 330 1.64 23.81 -3.21
CA TRP A 330 2.83 23.84 -2.36
C TRP A 330 3.07 22.53 -1.60
N LEU A 331 2.04 21.71 -1.51
CA LEU A 331 2.19 20.37 -0.96
C LEU A 331 2.72 19.44 -2.04
N TYR A 332 4.02 19.28 -2.08
CA TYR A 332 4.65 18.27 -2.92
C TYR A 332 4.21 16.86 -2.53
N LEU A 333 3.68 16.70 -1.32
CA LEU A 333 3.26 15.43 -0.75
C LEU A 333 1.95 15.66 0.01
N ASP A 334 0.88 15.00 -0.40
CA ASP A 334 -0.35 14.91 0.39
C ASP A 334 -0.03 14.17 1.71
N MET A 335 -0.02 14.93 2.81
CA MET A 335 0.28 14.42 4.15
C MET A 335 -1.00 14.00 4.87
#